data_31c613a6e1ebd7626814589c41bbb90e
#
_entry.id   31c613a6e1ebd7626814589c41bbb90e
#
_cell.length_a   1.000
_cell.length_b   1.000
_cell.length_c   1.000
_cell.angle_alpha   90.00
_cell.angle_beta   90.00
_cell.angle_gamma   90.00
#
_symmetry.space_group_name_H-M   'P 1'
#
loop_
_entity.id
_entity.type
_entity.pdbx_description
1 polymer ?
#
loop_
_entity_poly.entity_id
_entity_poly.type
_entity_poly.pdbx_seq_one_letter_code
_entity_poly.pdbx_strand_id
1 'polypeptide(L)'
;MATQTQTALQVNAIMIGVKDLARAKKFYGEGLGCEIEQDYPTFVKFTLGEGSSSLALYEREAAAKDAGVSPEGSGFRGVSFHFIVPARETVDEVLAKAAKAGGTVVKQGAATQWGYFGYFSDPDGYLWKVASASY
;
A
#
# COMPACT_ATOMS: atom_id res chain seq x y z
N MET A 1 -28.85 -4.41 27.84
CA MET A 1 -28.67 -4.19 27.11
C MET A 1 -28.20 -4.53 26.29
N ALA A 2 -28.21 -4.83 26.35
CA ALA A 2 -27.60 -4.96 25.47
C ALA A 2 -27.71 -4.77 24.55
N THR A 3 -27.95 -4.50 24.79
CA THR A 3 -27.91 -3.83 23.62
C THR A 3 -27.07 -4.43 22.59
N GLN A 4 -27.63 -4.99 21.70
CA GLN A 4 -26.82 -5.44 20.64
C GLN A 4 -26.46 -4.26 19.81
N THR A 5 -25.27 -3.96 19.87
CA THR A 5 -24.76 -2.87 19.09
C THR A 5 -24.31 -3.40 17.76
N GLN A 6 -24.62 -2.69 16.72
CA GLN A 6 -24.03 -2.98 15.44
C GLN A 6 -22.53 -2.83 15.54
N THR A 7 -21.82 -3.79 15.00
CA THR A 7 -20.38 -3.69 14.90
C THR A 7 -20.06 -2.69 13.80
N ALA A 8 -19.28 -1.68 14.11
CA ALA A 8 -18.86 -0.71 13.13
C ALA A 8 -17.95 -1.40 12.11
N LEU A 9 -18.08 -1.01 10.85
CA LEU A 9 -17.22 -1.53 9.80
C LEU A 9 -15.79 -1.09 10.04
N GLN A 10 -14.88 -2.04 10.01
CA GLN A 10 -13.45 -1.76 10.18
C GLN A 10 -12.67 -2.47 9.08
N VAL A 11 -11.57 -1.86 8.69
CA VAL A 11 -10.65 -2.50 7.76
C VAL A 11 -9.41 -2.89 8.56
N ASN A 12 -9.33 -4.14 8.96
CA ASN A 12 -8.23 -4.61 9.80
C ASN A 12 -6.99 -4.93 8.99
N ALA A 13 -7.19 -5.33 7.73
CA ALA A 13 -6.10 -5.58 6.82
C ALA A 13 -6.54 -5.21 5.41
N ILE A 14 -5.61 -4.70 4.64
CA ILE A 14 -5.82 -4.48 3.22
C ILE A 14 -4.95 -5.49 2.51
N MET A 15 -5.58 -6.35 1.72
CA MET A 15 -4.85 -7.40 1.01
C MET A 15 -4.80 -7.04 -0.47
N ILE A 16 -3.61 -7.07 -1.04
CA ILE A 16 -3.43 -6.81 -2.46
C ILE A 16 -2.88 -8.07 -3.13
N GLY A 17 -3.36 -8.32 -4.33
CA GLY A 17 -2.92 -9.47 -5.11
C GLY A 17 -1.67 -9.10 -5.90
N VAL A 18 -0.61 -9.89 -5.73
CA VAL A 18 0.68 -9.61 -6.36
C VAL A 18 1.07 -10.75 -7.29
N LYS A 19 1.74 -10.40 -8.36
CA LYS A 19 2.17 -11.39 -9.35
C LYS A 19 3.36 -12.19 -8.85
N ASP A 20 4.30 -11.52 -8.20
CA ASP A 20 5.54 -12.14 -7.69
C ASP A 20 5.65 -11.78 -6.21
N LEU A 21 5.30 -12.73 -5.36
CA LEU A 21 5.27 -12.50 -3.92
C LEU A 21 6.65 -12.14 -3.36
N ALA A 22 7.69 -12.81 -3.84
CA ALA A 22 9.05 -12.53 -3.37
C ALA A 22 9.46 -11.10 -3.70
N ARG A 23 9.13 -10.64 -4.89
CA ARG A 23 9.42 -9.28 -5.33
C ARG A 23 8.65 -8.25 -4.50
N ALA A 24 7.37 -8.49 -4.29
CA ALA A 24 6.54 -7.58 -3.51
C ALA A 24 6.97 -7.54 -2.05
N LYS A 25 7.30 -8.70 -1.48
CA LYS A 25 7.78 -8.79 -0.11
C LYS A 25 9.07 -7.99 0.07
N LYS A 26 9.98 -8.10 -0.89
CA LYS A 26 11.24 -7.36 -0.84
C LYS A 26 11.01 -5.86 -0.93
N PHE A 27 10.09 -5.45 -1.80
CA PHE A 27 9.77 -4.03 -1.98
C PHE A 27 9.28 -3.42 -0.67
N TYR A 28 8.25 -4.01 -0.06
CA TYR A 28 7.67 -3.45 1.17
C TYR A 28 8.54 -3.69 2.39
N GLY A 29 9.14 -4.87 2.51
CA GLY A 29 9.95 -5.22 3.68
C GLY A 29 11.29 -4.54 3.69
N GLU A 30 12.16 -4.89 2.75
CA GLU A 30 13.51 -4.32 2.69
C GLU A 30 13.49 -2.90 2.14
N GLY A 31 12.72 -2.69 1.07
CA GLY A 31 12.72 -1.42 0.37
C GLY A 31 12.08 -0.30 1.17
N LEU A 32 10.89 -0.50 1.70
CA LEU A 32 10.18 0.53 2.46
C LEU A 32 10.28 0.35 3.96
N GLY A 33 10.87 -0.74 4.41
CA GLY A 33 11.12 -0.97 5.84
C GLY A 33 9.90 -1.41 6.64
N CYS A 34 8.92 -2.02 5.99
CA CYS A 34 7.74 -2.51 6.71
C CYS A 34 8.09 -3.77 7.50
N GLU A 35 7.52 -3.88 8.69
CA GLU A 35 7.77 -5.01 9.59
C GLU A 35 6.88 -6.19 9.23
N ILE A 36 7.49 -7.37 9.08
CA ILE A 36 6.74 -8.58 8.75
C ILE A 36 6.04 -9.10 10.00
N GLU A 37 4.73 -9.32 9.88
CA GLU A 37 3.93 -9.90 10.93
C GLU A 37 3.69 -11.39 10.69
N GLN A 38 3.44 -11.77 9.43
CA GLN A 38 3.25 -13.15 9.02
C GLN A 38 3.98 -13.39 7.71
N ASP A 39 4.62 -14.55 7.58
CA ASP A 39 5.44 -14.85 6.42
C ASP A 39 5.25 -16.31 6.02
N TYR A 40 4.36 -16.53 5.05
CA TYR A 40 4.05 -17.86 4.53
C TYR A 40 4.41 -17.93 3.04
N PRO A 41 4.53 -19.13 2.47
CA PRO A 41 4.94 -19.26 1.06
C PRO A 41 4.09 -18.51 0.05
N THR A 42 2.78 -18.32 0.32
CA THR A 42 1.88 -17.64 -0.62
C THR A 42 1.27 -16.35 -0.05
N PHE A 43 1.61 -15.99 1.18
CA PHE A 43 0.96 -14.88 1.88
C PHE A 43 1.93 -14.22 2.85
N VAL A 44 2.08 -12.91 2.75
CA VAL A 44 2.92 -12.14 3.67
C VAL A 44 2.07 -10.98 4.20
N LYS A 45 2.14 -10.75 5.49
CA LYS A 45 1.41 -9.65 6.12
C LYS A 45 2.37 -8.76 6.87
N PHE A 46 2.24 -7.47 6.68
CA PHE A 46 3.08 -6.46 7.33
C PHE A 46 2.28 -5.66 8.34
N THR A 47 2.94 -5.34 9.44
CA THR A 47 2.44 -4.37 10.40
C THR A 47 2.89 -3.00 9.90
N LEU A 48 1.94 -2.08 9.78
CA LEU A 48 2.26 -0.70 9.39
C LEU A 48 2.26 0.18 10.64
N GLY A 49 2.32 1.48 10.45
CA GLY A 49 2.36 2.42 11.56
C GLY A 49 1.19 2.27 12.52
N GLU A 50 1.37 2.76 13.74
CA GLU A 50 0.34 2.67 14.76
C GLU A 50 -0.97 3.28 14.28
N GLY A 51 -2.07 2.58 14.52
CA GLY A 51 -3.39 3.00 14.08
C GLY A 51 -3.73 2.64 12.64
N SER A 52 -2.78 2.08 11.91
CA SER A 52 -3.01 1.69 10.51
C SER A 52 -3.55 0.28 10.42
N SER A 53 -4.30 0.00 9.34
CA SER A 53 -4.61 -1.36 8.96
C SER A 53 -3.31 -2.06 8.56
N SER A 54 -3.27 -3.38 8.67
CA SER A 54 -2.15 -4.16 8.17
C SER A 54 -2.21 -4.20 6.65
N LEU A 55 -1.08 -4.45 6.03
CA LEU A 55 -0.99 -4.65 4.59
C LEU A 55 -0.62 -6.10 4.33
N ALA A 56 -1.45 -6.81 3.58
CA ALA A 56 -1.21 -8.20 3.25
C ALA A 56 -0.93 -8.35 1.76
N LEU A 57 0.02 -9.22 1.44
CA LEU A 57 0.36 -9.56 0.06
C LEU A 57 -0.04 -11.01 -0.16
N TYR A 58 -0.82 -11.26 -1.21
CA TYR A 58 -1.25 -12.61 -1.54
C TYR A 58 -1.00 -12.81 -3.02
N GLU A 59 -0.54 -13.98 -3.41
CA GLU A 59 -0.36 -14.26 -4.83
C GLU A 59 -1.67 -14.00 -5.55
N ARG A 60 -1.60 -13.20 -6.62
CA ARG A 60 -2.79 -12.67 -7.29
C ARG A 60 -3.79 -13.74 -7.73
N GLU A 61 -3.30 -14.80 -8.36
CA GLU A 61 -4.20 -15.87 -8.82
C GLU A 61 -4.84 -16.60 -7.66
N ALA A 62 -4.07 -16.85 -6.60
CA ALA A 62 -4.59 -17.51 -5.41
C ALA A 62 -5.62 -16.63 -4.71
N ALA A 63 -5.35 -15.33 -4.63
CA ALA A 63 -6.28 -14.38 -4.03
C ALA A 63 -7.60 -14.31 -4.80
N ALA A 64 -7.51 -14.25 -6.13
CA ALA A 64 -8.70 -14.20 -6.98
C ALA A 64 -9.51 -15.49 -6.85
N LYS A 65 -8.83 -16.63 -6.81
CA LYS A 65 -9.49 -17.93 -6.63
C LYS A 65 -10.20 -17.99 -5.28
N ASP A 66 -9.53 -17.51 -4.24
CA ASP A 66 -10.10 -17.48 -2.90
C ASP A 66 -11.39 -16.65 -2.87
N ALA A 67 -11.40 -15.52 -3.57
CA ALA A 67 -12.56 -14.64 -3.65
C ALA A 67 -13.59 -15.07 -4.67
N GLY A 68 -13.26 -16.01 -5.56
CA GLY A 68 -14.18 -16.48 -6.57
C GLY A 68 -14.35 -15.54 -7.76
N VAL A 69 -13.31 -14.75 -8.07
CA VAL A 69 -13.38 -13.80 -9.19
C VAL A 69 -12.16 -13.95 -10.11
N SER A 70 -12.22 -13.30 -11.27
CA SER A 70 -11.11 -13.33 -12.22
C SER A 70 -9.92 -12.54 -11.70
N PRO A 71 -8.69 -13.00 -11.95
CA PRO A 71 -7.48 -12.26 -11.57
C PRO A 71 -7.13 -11.14 -12.56
N GLU A 72 -7.94 -10.96 -13.61
CA GLU A 72 -7.66 -9.99 -14.66
C GLU A 72 -7.76 -8.55 -14.16
N GLY A 73 -6.97 -7.66 -14.77
CA GLY A 73 -7.04 -6.24 -14.50
C GLY A 73 -5.67 -5.59 -14.47
N SER A 74 -5.61 -4.35 -14.95
CA SER A 74 -4.38 -3.57 -14.99
C SER A 74 -4.76 -2.09 -14.92
N GLY A 75 -3.76 -1.21 -14.94
CA GLY A 75 -4.00 0.21 -14.81
C GLY A 75 -4.48 0.56 -13.41
N PHE A 76 -5.36 1.54 -13.31
CA PHE A 76 -5.91 1.92 -12.01
C PHE A 76 -6.83 0.81 -11.49
N ARG A 77 -6.53 0.33 -10.31
CA ARG A 77 -7.25 -0.80 -9.71
C ARG A 77 -8.45 -0.35 -8.87
N GLY A 78 -8.85 0.91 -9.00
CA GLY A 78 -10.02 1.44 -8.27
C GLY A 78 -9.69 1.87 -6.85
N VAL A 79 -8.43 1.82 -6.44
CA VAL A 79 -8.03 2.18 -5.09
C VAL A 79 -6.62 2.78 -5.13
N SER A 80 -6.37 3.73 -4.24
CA SER A 80 -5.01 4.18 -3.98
C SER A 80 -4.86 4.30 -2.47
N PHE A 81 -3.64 4.10 -2.00
CA PHE A 81 -3.34 4.24 -0.58
C PHE A 81 -2.75 5.62 -0.34
N HIS A 82 -3.09 6.23 0.77
CA HIS A 82 -2.61 7.57 1.08
C HIS A 82 -1.71 7.52 2.31
N PHE A 83 -0.52 8.07 2.15
CA PHE A 83 0.47 8.16 3.21
C PHE A 83 0.70 9.64 3.48
N ILE A 84 0.22 10.11 4.63
CA ILE A 84 0.35 11.51 5.00
C ILE A 84 1.61 11.67 5.83
N VAL A 85 2.47 12.56 5.40
CA VAL A 85 3.78 12.78 6.04
C VAL A 85 3.89 14.22 6.52
N PRO A 86 4.83 14.52 7.45
CA PRO A 86 4.85 15.84 8.08
C PRO A 86 5.36 16.99 7.21
N ALA A 87 6.21 16.72 6.22
CA ALA A 87 6.85 17.81 5.47
C ALA A 87 7.03 17.48 4.01
N ARG A 88 7.21 18.51 3.18
CA ARG A 88 7.45 18.34 1.74
C ARG A 88 8.68 17.49 1.47
N GLU A 89 9.74 17.72 2.22
CA GLU A 89 10.99 16.97 2.07
C GLU A 89 10.74 15.49 2.29
N THR A 90 9.83 15.15 3.21
CA THR A 90 9.50 13.77 3.51
C THR A 90 8.76 13.13 2.32
N VAL A 91 7.92 13.89 1.64
CA VAL A 91 7.25 13.39 0.41
C VAL A 91 8.31 12.97 -0.60
N ASP A 92 9.26 13.86 -0.87
CA ASP A 92 10.29 13.58 -1.87
C ASP A 92 11.18 12.42 -1.45
N GLU A 93 11.48 12.30 -0.16
CA GLU A 93 12.28 11.21 0.37
C GLU A 93 11.59 9.86 0.20
N VAL A 94 10.29 9.81 0.48
CA VAL A 94 9.51 8.59 0.33
C VAL A 94 9.45 8.16 -1.14
N LEU A 95 9.22 9.12 -2.04
CA LEU A 95 9.18 8.82 -3.48
C LEU A 95 10.52 8.27 -3.97
N ALA A 96 11.62 8.88 -3.53
CA ALA A 96 12.96 8.43 -3.90
C ALA A 96 13.24 7.02 -3.35
N LYS A 97 12.82 6.77 -2.12
CA LYS A 97 12.99 5.48 -1.48
C LYS A 97 12.22 4.39 -2.22
N ALA A 98 10.99 4.71 -2.61
CA ALA A 98 10.16 3.76 -3.36
C ALA A 98 10.78 3.44 -4.73
N ALA A 99 11.31 4.45 -5.42
CA ALA A 99 11.98 4.24 -6.70
C ALA A 99 13.20 3.34 -6.53
N LYS A 100 13.99 3.59 -5.49
CA LYS A 100 15.18 2.78 -5.21
C LYS A 100 14.82 1.34 -4.88
N ALA A 101 13.66 1.14 -4.27
CA ALA A 101 13.18 -0.18 -3.86
C ALA A 101 12.59 -0.99 -5.02
N GLY A 102 12.43 -0.40 -6.17
CA GLY A 102 11.89 -1.10 -7.34
C GLY A 102 10.50 -0.66 -7.77
N GLY A 103 9.98 0.37 -7.12
CA GLY A 103 8.71 0.98 -7.54
C GLY A 103 8.94 2.02 -8.61
N THR A 104 7.88 2.70 -9.00
CA THR A 104 7.92 3.74 -10.02
C THR A 104 7.37 5.02 -9.46
N VAL A 105 8.07 6.14 -9.67
CA VAL A 105 7.52 7.45 -9.33
C VAL A 105 6.57 7.82 -10.47
N VAL A 106 5.29 7.75 -10.19
CA VAL A 106 4.24 8.03 -11.19
C VAL A 106 4.06 9.53 -11.35
N LYS A 107 4.18 10.25 -10.24
CA LYS A 107 4.03 11.70 -10.23
C LYS A 107 4.97 12.29 -9.20
N GLN A 108 5.86 13.17 -9.63
CA GLN A 108 6.80 13.83 -8.71
C GLN A 108 6.05 14.72 -7.73
N GLY A 109 6.66 14.93 -6.57
CA GLY A 109 6.10 15.84 -5.58
C GLY A 109 5.99 17.24 -6.16
N ALA A 110 4.83 17.87 -5.96
CA ALA A 110 4.57 19.21 -6.46
C ALA A 110 3.56 19.92 -5.56
N ALA A 111 3.70 21.23 -5.47
CA ALA A 111 2.76 22.03 -4.72
C ALA A 111 1.48 22.23 -5.53
N THR A 112 0.34 22.11 -4.88
CA THR A 112 -0.95 22.36 -5.49
C THR A 112 -1.79 23.15 -4.51
N GLN A 113 -2.98 23.55 -4.91
CA GLN A 113 -3.90 24.23 -4.00
C GLN A 113 -4.34 23.33 -2.84
N TRP A 114 -4.12 22.01 -2.98
CA TRP A 114 -4.51 21.03 -1.96
C TRP A 114 -3.34 20.59 -1.08
N GLY A 115 -2.14 21.11 -1.32
CA GLY A 115 -0.95 20.74 -0.59
C GLY A 115 0.14 20.22 -1.51
N TYR A 116 1.15 19.61 -0.92
CA TYR A 116 2.30 19.09 -1.66
C TYR A 116 2.21 17.57 -1.68
N PHE A 117 2.15 16.98 -2.87
CA PHE A 117 2.05 15.52 -2.95
C PHE A 117 2.62 14.97 -4.25
N GLY A 118 2.89 13.66 -4.23
CA GLY A 118 3.25 12.91 -5.40
C GLY A 118 2.71 11.50 -5.28
N TYR A 119 2.98 10.67 -6.27
CA TYR A 119 2.51 9.28 -6.28
C TYR A 119 3.64 8.35 -6.68
N PHE A 120 3.69 7.19 -6.07
CA PHE A 120 4.49 6.08 -6.60
C PHE A 120 3.59 4.87 -6.77
N SER A 121 4.01 3.94 -7.63
CA SER A 121 3.36 2.65 -7.71
C SER A 121 4.33 1.60 -7.21
N ASP A 122 3.77 0.53 -6.65
CA ASP A 122 4.59 -0.62 -6.27
C ASP A 122 4.90 -1.45 -7.53
N PRO A 123 5.70 -2.52 -7.44
CA PRO A 123 6.04 -3.32 -8.63
C PRO A 123 4.83 -3.92 -9.36
N ASP A 124 3.69 -4.01 -8.70
CA ASP A 124 2.47 -4.55 -9.29
C ASP A 124 1.51 -3.48 -9.79
N GLY A 125 1.88 -2.21 -9.66
CA GLY A 125 1.06 -1.10 -10.17
C GLY A 125 0.08 -0.52 -9.17
N TYR A 126 0.14 -0.94 -7.91
CA TYR A 126 -0.72 -0.35 -6.88
C TYR A 126 -0.21 1.04 -6.52
N LEU A 127 -1.13 2.00 -6.45
CA LEU A 127 -0.79 3.40 -6.29
C LEU A 127 -0.76 3.84 -4.84
N TRP A 128 0.27 4.62 -4.51
CA TRP A 128 0.41 5.25 -3.21
C TRP A 128 0.56 6.75 -3.40
N LYS A 129 -0.32 7.50 -2.76
CA LYS A 129 -0.21 8.96 -2.72
C LYS A 129 0.56 9.34 -1.47
N VAL A 130 1.62 10.10 -1.63
CA VAL A 130 2.41 10.58 -0.50
C VAL A 130 2.18 12.09 -0.43
N ALA A 131 1.62 12.56 0.66
CA ALA A 131 1.18 13.93 0.75
C ALA A 131 1.58 14.59 2.07
N SER A 132 1.87 15.88 2.00
CA SER A 132 2.12 16.70 3.15
C SER A 132 1.00 17.74 3.23
N ALA A 133 0.43 17.92 4.41
CA ALA A 133 -0.57 18.97 4.64
C ALA A 133 0.10 20.35 4.69
N SER A 134 1.40 20.37 4.80
CA SER A 134 2.18 21.60 4.86
C SER A 134 2.54 22.05 3.45
N TYR A 135 2.41 23.34 3.18
CA TYR A 135 2.73 23.91 1.86
C TYR A 135 4.16 24.40 1.77
#